data_a0725913ed2edb3712a8b4e31cb9a8ae
#
_entry.id   a0725913ed2edb3712a8b4e31cb9a8ae
#
_cell.length_a   1.000
_cell.length_b   1.000
_cell.length_c   1.000
_cell.angle_alpha   90.00
_cell.angle_beta   90.00
_cell.angle_gamma   90.00
#
_symmetry.space_group_name_H-M   'P 1'
#
loop_
_entity.id
_entity.type
_entity.pdbx_description
1 polymer ?
#
loop_
_entity_poly.entity_id
_entity_poly.type
_entity_poly.pdbx_seq_one_letter_code
_entity_poly.pdbx_strand_id
1 'polypeptide(L)'
;MKICAASLRTLLLIGVIGVMPNPALAAERSVSLSADVLRDKIMGAWAAQTIGVTYGFPVEFKFNSIRVPDDHELVWYDGYLQKTFKESPGVYDDIYMDLTFVQVFEDEGLDAPAQSFADAFANANYSLWFANQVARYNVLNGIKPPESGHWLNNPAANDIDFQIEADFFGGRIGS
;
A
#
# COMPACT_ATOMS: atom_id res chain seq x y z
N MET A 1 7.93 -40.61 -70.83
CA MET A 1 6.81 -39.70 -70.59
C MET A 1 5.93 -40.34 -69.52
N LYS A 2 6.10 -39.99 -68.25
CA LYS A 2 5.32 -40.55 -67.13
C LYS A 2 4.64 -39.39 -66.39
N ILE A 3 3.33 -39.39 -66.39
CA ILE A 3 2.46 -38.41 -65.80
C ILE A 3 2.33 -38.82 -64.32
N CYS A 4 2.71 -37.91 -63.43
CA CYS A 4 2.54 -38.11 -61.96
C CYS A 4 1.26 -37.44 -61.55
N ALA A 5 0.31 -38.20 -61.00
CA ALA A 5 -0.96 -37.72 -60.48
C ALA A 5 -0.76 -37.09 -59.11
N ALA A 6 -1.15 -35.84 -58.95
CA ALA A 6 -1.17 -35.14 -57.68
C ALA A 6 -2.50 -35.40 -56.95
N SER A 7 -2.42 -36.02 -55.78
CA SER A 7 -3.57 -36.25 -54.92
C SER A 7 -3.88 -35.01 -54.11
N LEU A 8 -5.05 -34.44 -54.34
CA LEU A 8 -5.60 -33.30 -53.59
C LEU A 8 -6.25 -33.81 -52.31
N ARG A 9 -5.59 -33.61 -51.15
CA ARG A 9 -6.19 -33.87 -49.83
C ARG A 9 -6.85 -32.58 -49.35
N THR A 10 -8.18 -32.61 -49.37
CA THR A 10 -9.01 -31.57 -48.78
C THR A 10 -8.91 -31.65 -47.23
N LEU A 11 -8.30 -30.66 -46.64
CA LEU A 11 -8.26 -30.49 -45.15
C LEU A 11 -9.53 -29.76 -44.72
N LEU A 12 -10.42 -30.47 -44.06
CA LEU A 12 -11.63 -29.87 -43.46
C LEU A 12 -11.20 -29.21 -42.14
N LEU A 13 -11.10 -27.88 -42.11
CA LEU A 13 -10.92 -27.11 -40.89
C LEU A 13 -12.25 -26.94 -40.17
N ILE A 14 -12.51 -27.72 -39.14
CA ILE A 14 -13.66 -27.50 -38.25
C ILE A 14 -13.23 -26.36 -37.28
N GLY A 15 -13.73 -25.16 -37.57
CA GLY A 15 -13.58 -24.02 -36.65
C GLY A 15 -14.46 -24.23 -35.44
N VAL A 16 -13.83 -24.54 -34.28
CA VAL A 16 -14.48 -24.47 -32.99
C VAL A 16 -14.61 -22.98 -32.64
N ILE A 17 -15.79 -22.42 -32.81
CA ILE A 17 -16.12 -21.10 -32.27
C ILE A 17 -16.25 -21.27 -30.77
N GLY A 18 -15.17 -21.02 -30.06
CA GLY A 18 -15.18 -20.88 -28.60
C GLY A 18 -16.02 -19.67 -28.23
N VAL A 19 -17.20 -19.90 -27.67
CA VAL A 19 -17.96 -18.85 -26.97
C VAL A 19 -17.12 -18.42 -25.78
N MET A 20 -16.40 -17.30 -25.93
CA MET A 20 -15.74 -16.65 -24.81
C MET A 20 -16.85 -16.27 -23.82
N PRO A 21 -16.77 -16.68 -22.54
CA PRO A 21 -17.70 -16.18 -21.55
C PRO A 21 -17.52 -14.66 -21.51
N ASN A 22 -18.61 -13.94 -21.79
CA ASN A 22 -18.68 -12.51 -21.62
C ASN A 22 -18.28 -12.21 -20.17
N PRO A 23 -17.20 -11.43 -19.88
CA PRO A 23 -16.92 -11.04 -18.52
C PRO A 23 -18.17 -10.29 -18.05
N ALA A 24 -18.92 -10.91 -17.15
CA ALA A 24 -20.03 -10.25 -16.50
C ALA A 24 -19.46 -8.94 -15.96
N LEU A 25 -19.91 -7.82 -16.52
CA LEU A 25 -19.63 -6.49 -15.98
C LEU A 25 -20.04 -6.56 -14.52
N ALA A 26 -19.06 -6.63 -13.65
CA ALA A 26 -19.30 -6.53 -12.22
C ALA A 26 -20.09 -5.23 -12.05
N ALA A 27 -21.32 -5.35 -11.59
CA ALA A 27 -22.15 -4.17 -11.36
C ALA A 27 -21.35 -3.28 -10.39
N GLU A 28 -21.01 -2.07 -10.83
CA GLU A 28 -20.36 -1.08 -9.96
C GLU A 28 -21.26 -0.90 -8.73
N ARG A 29 -20.77 -1.37 -7.59
CA ARG A 29 -21.41 -1.12 -6.31
C ARG A 29 -21.05 0.31 -5.91
N SER A 30 -21.94 1.25 -6.23
CA SER A 30 -21.81 2.61 -5.71
C SER A 30 -22.40 2.66 -4.29
N VAL A 31 -21.65 3.25 -3.38
CA VAL A 31 -22.13 3.58 -2.03
C VAL A 31 -22.24 5.10 -1.96
N SER A 32 -23.42 5.61 -1.62
CA SER A 32 -23.64 7.03 -1.40
C SER A 32 -23.55 7.34 0.09
N LEU A 33 -22.66 8.24 0.47
CA LEU A 33 -22.50 8.75 1.83
C LEU A 33 -22.68 10.26 1.83
N SER A 34 -23.25 10.81 2.92
CA SER A 34 -23.19 12.25 3.12
C SER A 34 -21.75 12.70 3.46
N ALA A 35 -21.40 13.94 3.13
CA ALA A 35 -20.08 14.49 3.45
C ALA A 35 -19.75 14.41 4.95
N ASP A 36 -20.76 14.61 5.83
CA ASP A 36 -20.57 14.53 7.27
C ASP A 36 -20.25 13.10 7.72
N VAL A 37 -20.94 12.09 7.17
CA VAL A 37 -20.67 10.68 7.47
C VAL A 37 -19.30 10.27 6.94
N LEU A 38 -18.92 10.72 5.75
CA LEU A 38 -17.59 10.45 5.20
C LEU A 38 -16.49 11.06 6.07
N ARG A 39 -16.65 12.33 6.46
CA ARG A 39 -15.72 13.03 7.36
C ARG A 39 -15.56 12.31 8.71
N ASP A 40 -16.66 11.90 9.33
CA ASP A 40 -16.64 11.16 10.59
C ASP A 40 -15.88 9.85 10.46
N LYS A 41 -16.08 9.11 9.37
CA LYS A 41 -15.35 7.87 9.07
C LYS A 41 -13.83 8.11 8.88
N ILE A 42 -13.45 9.15 8.17
CA ILE A 42 -12.04 9.52 7.96
C ILE A 42 -11.40 9.87 9.30
N MET A 43 -12.05 10.69 10.13
CA MET A 43 -11.54 11.03 11.46
C MET A 43 -11.44 9.79 12.36
N GLY A 44 -12.44 8.89 12.28
CA GLY A 44 -12.42 7.61 13.00
C GLY A 44 -11.27 6.70 12.56
N ALA A 45 -10.94 6.68 11.27
CA ALA A 45 -9.82 5.89 10.73
C ALA A 45 -8.47 6.40 11.29
N TRP A 46 -8.21 7.70 11.25
CA TRP A 46 -7.01 8.31 11.82
C TRP A 46 -6.89 8.06 13.34
N ALA A 47 -8.00 8.17 14.07
CA ALA A 47 -8.01 7.86 15.48
C ALA A 47 -7.71 6.37 15.74
N ALA A 48 -8.30 5.47 14.96
CA ALA A 48 -8.11 4.03 15.07
C ALA A 48 -6.66 3.62 14.76
N GLN A 49 -6.06 4.17 13.70
CA GLN A 49 -4.66 3.96 13.35
C GLN A 49 -3.74 4.40 14.49
N THR A 50 -3.94 5.61 15.01
CA THR A 50 -3.15 6.14 16.13
C THR A 50 -3.27 5.26 17.38
N ILE A 51 -4.48 4.79 17.70
CA ILE A 51 -4.73 3.89 18.83
C ILE A 51 -4.05 2.54 18.57
N GLY A 52 -4.18 2.01 17.35
CA GLY A 52 -3.60 0.72 16.94
C GLY A 52 -2.09 0.70 17.08
N VAL A 53 -1.40 1.71 16.54
CA VAL A 53 0.06 1.88 16.68
C VAL A 53 0.46 1.92 18.17
N THR A 54 -0.20 2.76 18.96
CA THR A 54 0.09 2.89 20.38
C THR A 54 -0.11 1.58 21.15
N TYR A 55 -1.18 0.84 20.80
CA TYR A 55 -1.55 -0.42 21.45
C TYR A 55 -0.63 -1.58 21.06
N GLY A 56 -0.19 -1.62 19.79
CA GLY A 56 0.72 -2.65 19.28
C GLY A 56 2.18 -2.45 19.67
N PHE A 57 2.63 -1.21 19.84
CA PHE A 57 4.02 -0.88 20.10
C PHE A 57 4.69 -1.68 21.22
N PRO A 58 4.09 -1.94 22.40
CA PRO A 58 4.75 -2.68 23.47
C PRO A 58 5.10 -4.13 23.12
N VAL A 59 4.49 -4.70 22.10
CA VAL A 59 4.71 -6.10 21.66
C VAL A 59 5.44 -6.21 20.33
N GLU A 60 5.68 -5.08 19.66
CA GLU A 60 6.42 -5.02 18.41
C GLU A 60 7.78 -5.73 18.54
N PHE A 61 8.12 -6.57 17.56
CA PHE A 61 9.32 -7.43 17.52
C PHE A 61 9.52 -8.41 18.69
N LYS A 62 8.58 -8.52 19.65
CA LYS A 62 8.71 -9.45 20.79
C LYS A 62 8.20 -10.86 20.49
N PHE A 63 7.27 -10.98 19.55
CA PHE A 63 6.59 -12.23 19.21
C PHE A 63 6.81 -12.63 17.74
N ASN A 64 8.04 -12.48 17.25
CA ASN A 64 8.38 -12.78 15.86
C ASN A 64 8.07 -14.25 15.52
N SER A 65 7.30 -14.46 14.43
CA SER A 65 6.88 -15.77 13.93
C SER A 65 5.97 -16.59 14.86
N ILE A 66 5.48 -15.99 15.94
CA ILE A 66 4.50 -16.60 16.84
C ILE A 66 3.37 -15.63 17.13
N ARG A 67 2.21 -16.16 17.49
CA ARG A 67 1.08 -15.35 17.95
C ARG A 67 1.36 -14.81 19.35
N VAL A 68 0.96 -13.57 19.61
CA VAL A 68 0.93 -13.03 20.99
C VAL A 68 0.00 -13.95 21.82
N PRO A 69 0.46 -14.47 22.98
CA PRO A 69 -0.38 -15.30 23.85
C PRO A 69 -1.65 -14.58 24.28
N ASP A 70 -2.74 -15.32 24.42
CA ASP A 70 -4.05 -14.73 24.77
C ASP A 70 -4.08 -14.16 26.20
N ASP A 71 -3.19 -14.61 27.08
CA ASP A 71 -3.02 -14.16 28.45
C ASP A 71 -1.95 -13.07 28.59
N HIS A 72 -1.34 -12.61 27.49
CA HIS A 72 -0.41 -11.51 27.50
C HIS A 72 -1.14 -10.18 27.71
N GLU A 73 -0.89 -9.53 28.84
CA GLU A 73 -1.47 -8.22 29.14
C GLU A 73 -0.81 -7.13 28.29
N LEU A 74 -1.62 -6.43 27.49
CA LEU A 74 -1.19 -5.25 26.76
C LEU A 74 -1.33 -4.01 27.62
N VAL A 75 -0.32 -3.14 27.55
CA VAL A 75 -0.27 -1.91 28.34
C VAL A 75 -1.28 -0.90 27.81
N TRP A 76 -2.25 -0.51 28.64
CA TRP A 76 -3.18 0.59 28.33
C TRP A 76 -3.69 1.24 29.62
N TYR A 77 -3.57 2.57 29.70
CA TYR A 77 -4.06 3.37 30.82
C TYR A 77 -4.30 4.82 30.38
N ASP A 78 -5.01 5.60 31.20
CA ASP A 78 -5.28 7.01 30.90
C ASP A 78 -4.01 7.81 30.73
N GLY A 79 -3.88 8.48 29.57
CA GLY A 79 -2.67 9.24 29.22
C GLY A 79 -1.56 8.44 28.57
N TYR A 80 -1.73 7.11 28.36
CA TYR A 80 -0.69 6.28 27.72
C TYR A 80 -0.36 6.73 26.30
N LEU A 81 -1.37 7.07 25.49
CA LEU A 81 -1.21 7.59 24.14
C LEU A 81 -0.37 8.87 24.14
N GLN A 82 -0.71 9.86 25.00
CA GLN A 82 0.02 11.12 25.10
C GLN A 82 1.47 10.90 25.55
N LYS A 83 1.69 9.96 26.47
CA LYS A 83 3.03 9.58 26.92
C LYS A 83 3.83 8.98 25.78
N THR A 84 3.26 8.06 25.02
CA THR A 84 3.93 7.40 23.88
C THR A 84 4.29 8.41 22.80
N PHE A 85 3.39 9.33 22.45
CA PHE A 85 3.70 10.43 21.51
C PHE A 85 4.89 11.27 21.96
N LYS A 86 5.00 11.52 23.24
CA LYS A 86 6.07 12.34 23.80
C LYS A 86 7.41 11.62 23.91
N GLU A 87 7.38 10.36 24.34
CA GLU A 87 8.59 9.61 24.71
C GLU A 87 9.11 8.73 23.56
N SER A 88 8.24 8.33 22.63
CA SER A 88 8.56 7.43 21.52
C SER A 88 7.90 7.88 20.21
N PRO A 89 8.12 9.13 19.76
CA PRO A 89 7.42 9.66 18.57
C PRO A 89 7.73 8.87 17.29
N GLY A 90 8.88 8.18 17.23
CA GLY A 90 9.31 7.41 16.06
C GLY A 90 8.44 6.19 15.73
N VAL A 91 7.62 5.71 16.70
CA VAL A 91 6.71 4.57 16.47
C VAL A 91 5.44 4.95 15.68
N TYR A 92 5.27 6.23 15.37
CA TYR A 92 4.13 6.75 14.60
C TYR A 92 4.46 6.98 13.13
N ASP A 93 5.35 6.18 12.57
CA ASP A 93 5.72 6.24 11.15
C ASP A 93 4.52 6.04 10.22
N ASP A 94 3.60 5.13 10.51
CA ASP A 94 2.30 5.02 9.84
C ASP A 94 1.59 6.38 9.70
N ILE A 95 1.59 7.17 10.77
CA ILE A 95 0.88 8.45 10.80
C ILE A 95 1.60 9.53 10.00
N TYR A 96 2.90 9.74 10.25
CA TYR A 96 3.59 10.85 9.60
C TYR A 96 3.91 10.58 8.14
N MET A 97 4.02 9.33 7.71
CA MET A 97 4.16 8.98 6.30
C MET A 97 2.85 9.19 5.55
N ASP A 98 1.74 8.69 6.07
CA ASP A 98 0.42 8.92 5.49
C ASP A 98 0.07 10.41 5.40
N LEU A 99 0.37 11.20 6.43
CA LEU A 99 0.18 12.65 6.40
C LEU A 99 1.02 13.34 5.31
N THR A 100 2.21 12.83 5.02
CA THR A 100 3.04 13.33 3.92
C THR A 100 2.33 13.12 2.57
N PHE A 101 1.68 11.98 2.38
CA PHE A 101 0.94 11.69 1.15
C PHE A 101 -0.38 12.45 1.05
N VAL A 102 -1.07 12.67 2.18
CA VAL A 102 -2.24 13.57 2.23
C VAL A 102 -1.84 14.97 1.78
N GLN A 103 -0.69 15.48 2.22
CA GLN A 103 -0.20 16.80 1.80
C GLN A 103 0.01 16.88 0.28
N VAL A 104 0.54 15.82 -0.35
CA VAL A 104 0.66 15.78 -1.82
C VAL A 104 -0.70 15.90 -2.51
N PHE A 105 -1.72 15.23 -1.98
CA PHE A 105 -3.08 15.36 -2.53
C PHE A 105 -3.68 16.73 -2.32
N GLU A 106 -3.42 17.39 -1.19
CA GLU A 106 -3.87 18.75 -0.95
C GLU A 106 -3.21 19.76 -1.90
N ASP A 107 -1.94 19.55 -2.21
CA ASP A 107 -1.16 20.45 -3.06
C ASP A 107 -1.39 20.22 -4.56
N GLU A 108 -1.52 18.96 -5.00
CA GLU A 108 -1.52 18.57 -6.42
C GLU A 108 -2.82 17.90 -6.88
N GLY A 109 -3.71 17.52 -5.96
CA GLY A 109 -4.96 16.83 -6.26
C GLY A 109 -4.82 15.30 -6.33
N LEU A 110 -5.97 14.63 -6.52
CA LEU A 110 -6.06 13.17 -6.44
C LEU A 110 -5.32 12.43 -7.59
N ASP A 111 -5.00 13.12 -8.66
CA ASP A 111 -4.28 12.59 -9.82
C ASP A 111 -2.76 12.87 -9.77
N ALA A 112 -2.24 13.27 -8.61
CA ALA A 112 -0.82 13.51 -8.40
C ALA A 112 0.02 12.31 -8.87
N PRO A 113 1.12 12.53 -9.63
CA PRO A 113 1.93 11.44 -10.14
C PRO A 113 2.75 10.78 -9.02
N ALA A 114 3.08 9.51 -9.19
CA ALA A 114 3.89 8.74 -8.22
C ALA A 114 5.21 9.44 -7.85
N GLN A 115 5.78 10.23 -8.75
CA GLN A 115 7.00 10.99 -8.50
C GLN A 115 6.81 12.05 -7.40
N SER A 116 5.66 12.74 -7.34
CA SER A 116 5.39 13.75 -6.31
C SER A 116 5.36 13.14 -4.91
N PHE A 117 4.77 11.96 -4.76
CA PHE A 117 4.80 11.21 -3.49
C PHE A 117 6.22 10.80 -3.12
N ALA A 118 7.00 10.29 -4.09
CA ALA A 118 8.38 9.90 -3.85
C ALA A 118 9.25 11.12 -3.46
N ASP A 119 9.06 12.26 -4.09
CA ASP A 119 9.80 13.47 -3.78
C ASP A 119 9.41 14.04 -2.40
N ALA A 120 8.13 14.07 -2.06
CA ALA A 120 7.66 14.47 -0.74
C ALA A 120 8.23 13.55 0.35
N PHE A 121 8.12 12.24 0.18
CA PHE A 121 8.68 11.23 1.05
C PHE A 121 10.21 11.37 1.21
N ALA A 122 10.93 11.52 0.09
CA ALA A 122 12.39 11.58 0.11
C ALA A 122 12.92 12.85 0.81
N ASN A 123 12.19 13.97 0.71
CA ASN A 123 12.57 15.24 1.31
C ASN A 123 11.97 15.49 2.70
N ALA A 124 11.13 14.58 3.21
CA ALA A 124 10.57 14.69 4.54
C ALA A 124 11.64 14.58 5.64
N ASN A 125 11.47 15.35 6.71
CA ASN A 125 12.46 15.46 7.79
C ASN A 125 12.12 14.56 8.99
N TYR A 126 11.81 13.30 8.74
CA TYR A 126 11.63 12.31 9.78
C TYR A 126 12.53 11.08 9.56
N SER A 127 12.76 10.32 10.61
CA SER A 127 13.52 9.07 10.53
C SER A 127 12.74 8.01 9.77
N LEU A 128 13.46 7.17 9.05
CA LEU A 128 12.92 6.02 8.33
C LEU A 128 13.68 4.77 8.71
N TRP A 129 13.05 3.63 8.53
CA TRP A 129 13.64 2.32 8.79
C TRP A 129 14.01 1.64 7.45
N PHE A 130 14.88 0.70 7.51
CA PHE A 130 15.40 -0.21 6.48
C PHE A 130 14.97 0.10 5.03
N ALA A 131 13.90 -0.53 4.52
CA ALA A 131 13.50 -0.40 3.12
C ALA A 131 13.16 1.04 2.74
N ASN A 132 12.44 1.76 3.60
CA ASN A 132 12.08 3.15 3.37
C ASN A 132 13.28 4.10 3.43
N GLN A 133 14.26 3.83 4.28
CA GLN A 133 15.50 4.61 4.31
C GLN A 133 16.32 4.43 3.03
N VAL A 134 16.42 3.19 2.51
CA VAL A 134 17.10 2.92 1.25
C VAL A 134 16.33 3.52 0.07
N ALA A 135 15.00 3.42 0.07
CA ALA A 135 14.16 4.05 -0.96
C ALA A 135 14.36 5.57 -1.01
N ARG A 136 14.38 6.24 0.16
CA ARG A 136 14.72 7.67 0.28
C ARG A 136 16.08 7.98 -0.34
N TYR A 137 17.11 7.22 0.03
CA TYR A 137 18.44 7.39 -0.53
C TYR A 137 18.43 7.26 -2.05
N ASN A 138 17.76 6.24 -2.57
CA ASN A 138 17.65 5.99 -4.00
C ASN A 138 16.97 7.16 -4.73
N VAL A 139 15.83 7.65 -4.22
CA VAL A 139 15.11 8.80 -4.82
C VAL A 139 15.99 10.03 -4.84
N LEU A 140 16.65 10.37 -3.73
CA LEU A 140 17.57 11.52 -3.63
C LEU A 140 18.79 11.40 -4.56
N ASN A 141 19.15 10.17 -4.97
CA ASN A 141 20.21 9.91 -5.96
C ASN A 141 19.68 9.69 -7.37
N GLY A 142 18.41 10.03 -7.65
CA GLY A 142 17.83 10.03 -9.00
C GLY A 142 17.26 8.70 -9.46
N ILE A 143 17.19 7.69 -8.59
CA ILE A 143 16.51 6.41 -8.88
C ILE A 143 15.02 6.61 -8.58
N LYS A 144 14.21 6.72 -9.64
CA LYS A 144 12.79 7.01 -9.54
C LYS A 144 11.96 5.78 -9.15
N PRO A 145 10.74 5.94 -8.61
CA PRO A 145 9.81 4.83 -8.46
C PRO A 145 9.37 4.30 -9.85
N PRO A 146 9.12 3.00 -9.98
CA PRO A 146 9.18 1.97 -8.93
C PRO A 146 10.60 1.44 -8.64
N GLU A 147 11.60 1.84 -9.41
CA GLU A 147 12.96 1.31 -9.34
C GLU A 147 13.65 1.61 -8.00
N SER A 148 13.25 2.70 -7.32
CA SER A 148 13.79 3.06 -6.00
C SER A 148 13.50 2.02 -4.92
N GLY A 149 12.38 1.31 -5.02
CA GLY A 149 11.99 0.23 -4.12
C GLY A 149 12.29 -1.18 -4.65
N HIS A 150 12.76 -1.30 -5.91
CA HIS A 150 13.00 -2.59 -6.53
C HIS A 150 14.17 -3.32 -5.86
N TRP A 151 14.07 -4.65 -5.71
CA TRP A 151 15.06 -5.49 -5.00
C TRP A 151 16.49 -5.37 -5.51
N LEU A 152 16.71 -5.01 -6.76
CA LEU A 152 18.06 -4.74 -7.32
C LEU A 152 18.69 -3.47 -6.74
N ASN A 153 17.87 -2.51 -6.32
CA ASN A 153 18.31 -1.22 -5.81
C ASN A 153 18.05 -1.06 -4.30
N ASN A 154 17.26 -1.97 -3.73
CA ASN A 154 16.90 -1.93 -2.32
C ASN A 154 17.03 -3.34 -1.73
N PRO A 155 18.09 -3.63 -0.97
CA PRO A 155 18.32 -4.96 -0.38
C PRO A 155 17.27 -5.34 0.68
N ALA A 156 16.52 -4.37 1.18
CA ALA A 156 15.42 -4.56 2.13
C ALA A 156 14.04 -4.47 1.46
N ALA A 157 13.95 -4.66 0.15
CA ALA A 157 12.71 -4.50 -0.63
C ALA A 157 11.56 -5.45 -0.22
N ASN A 158 11.84 -6.47 0.56
CA ASN A 158 10.86 -7.42 1.11
C ASN A 158 10.56 -7.18 2.59
N ASP A 159 11.03 -6.08 3.16
CA ASP A 159 10.66 -5.69 4.51
C ASP A 159 9.20 -5.20 4.57
N ILE A 160 8.66 -5.18 5.78
CA ILE A 160 7.26 -4.85 6.07
C ILE A 160 6.93 -3.37 5.86
N ASP A 161 7.91 -2.50 5.70
CA ASP A 161 7.77 -1.04 5.62
C ASP A 161 6.69 -0.59 4.61
N PHE A 162 6.47 -1.34 3.52
CA PHE A 162 5.39 -1.06 2.56
C PHE A 162 4.00 -1.09 3.19
N GLN A 163 3.80 -1.82 4.26
CA GLN A 163 2.51 -1.95 4.92
C GLN A 163 2.06 -0.61 5.54
N ILE A 164 3.00 0.24 5.91
CA ILE A 164 2.76 1.58 6.46
C ILE A 164 2.00 2.44 5.45
N GLU A 165 2.42 2.46 4.18
CA GLU A 165 1.78 3.28 3.15
C GLU A 165 0.46 2.68 2.62
N ALA A 166 0.19 1.41 2.92
CA ALA A 166 -0.99 0.71 2.41
C ALA A 166 -2.29 1.28 2.99
N ASP A 167 -2.28 1.76 4.21
CA ASP A 167 -3.45 2.32 4.90
C ASP A 167 -3.97 3.57 4.22
N PHE A 168 -3.08 4.43 3.77
CA PHE A 168 -3.42 5.62 2.99
C PHE A 168 -4.12 5.29 1.67
N PHE A 169 -3.63 4.31 0.92
CA PHE A 169 -4.26 3.87 -0.32
C PHE A 169 -5.60 3.16 -0.07
N GLY A 170 -5.75 2.43 1.02
CA GLY A 170 -7.00 1.80 1.43
C GLY A 170 -8.12 2.81 1.67
N GLY A 171 -7.82 3.95 2.26
CA GLY A 171 -8.75 5.05 2.45
C GLY A 171 -9.26 5.70 1.16
N ARG A 172 -8.50 5.58 0.05
CA ARG A 172 -8.83 6.13 -1.26
C ARG A 172 -9.78 5.23 -2.08
N ILE A 173 -9.70 3.92 -1.94
CA ILE A 173 -10.48 2.95 -2.75
C ILE A 173 -11.96 2.97 -2.37
N GLY A 174 -12.32 3.55 -1.24
CA GLY A 174 -13.70 3.68 -0.76
C GLY A 174 -14.39 5.01 -1.08
N SER A 175 -13.75 5.90 -1.84
CA SER A 175 -14.28 7.21 -2.21
C SER A 175 -14.79 7.26 -3.64
#